data_a1d27c2e5a5b1c3255c3fcf9cc92dbef
#
_entry.id   a1d27c2e5a5b1c3255c3fcf9cc92dbef
#
_cell.length_a   1.000
_cell.length_b   1.000
_cell.length_c   1.000
_cell.angle_alpha   90.00
_cell.angle_beta   90.00
_cell.angle_gamma   90.00
#
_symmetry.space_group_name_H-M   'P 1'
#
loop_
_entity.id
_entity.type
_entity.pdbx_description
1 polymer ?
#
loop_
_entity_poly.entity_id
_entity_poly.type
_entity_poly.pdbx_seq_one_letter_code
_entity_poly.pdbx_strand_id
1 'polypeptide(L)'
;MRKCIALLLAAIMIVILAGCSIYPTGKTTLDKSELKVGAIYINSREDTAGYTFAHHSGIVSAMNSLGMDAASQLFIVDEIPEEKERVLAAVDELVSEGVHIIFGISFGYMDALEEAAAKYPEVIFSHATGYKSNETNFNNYFGRAYQARYLAGIVAGLKSLEMDNDHVGYVSAYGVEYAETASGINGFALGVRAVNPDAVIYVKTLETWSDPVKEYAFARELIEDYRCGLISQHCDSAQPQIAAEDCGVFGCGYNSDMTQDAPQAHLTAAVWNWDVYYRKAIGTAMKCGGADKFVDAMGNQSYYGGLAEEFVDISPLSDNCADGTEKAIEKIKDLIVSGKWDVFSGVKLQISADGTITTMDDDLIDNEGHLIARAGSGSIQDHIITGTMNYLVEGIQYIGW
;
A
#
# COMPACT_ATOMS: atom_id res chain seq x y z
N MET A 1 -17.29 62.59 -6.60
CA MET A 1 -17.83 61.26 -6.22
C MET A 1 -17.39 60.13 -7.18
N ARG A 2 -17.49 60.25 -8.51
CA ARG A 2 -17.09 59.16 -9.44
C ARG A 2 -15.63 58.76 -9.43
N LYS A 3 -14.69 59.65 -9.11
CA LYS A 3 -13.23 59.36 -9.06
C LYS A 3 -12.82 58.68 -7.77
N CYS A 4 -13.51 58.88 -6.67
CA CYS A 4 -13.23 58.19 -5.39
C CYS A 4 -13.73 56.74 -5.39
N ILE A 5 -14.83 56.47 -6.09
CA ILE A 5 -15.37 55.10 -6.22
C ILE A 5 -14.48 54.22 -7.09
N ALA A 6 -13.87 54.78 -8.16
CA ALA A 6 -12.94 54.07 -9.00
C ALA A 6 -11.62 53.69 -8.28
N LEU A 7 -11.15 54.51 -7.36
CA LEU A 7 -9.96 54.24 -6.54
C LEU A 7 -10.23 53.22 -5.44
N LEU A 8 -11.45 53.17 -4.90
CA LEU A 8 -11.87 52.19 -3.89
C LEU A 8 -12.06 50.80 -4.54
N LEU A 9 -12.62 50.74 -5.76
CA LEU A 9 -12.75 49.46 -6.51
C LEU A 9 -11.40 48.93 -7.00
N ALA A 10 -10.44 49.79 -7.35
CA ALA A 10 -9.09 49.39 -7.70
C ALA A 10 -8.30 48.87 -6.48
N ALA A 11 -8.50 49.48 -5.31
CA ALA A 11 -7.90 49.00 -4.06
C ALA A 11 -8.50 47.67 -3.59
N ILE A 12 -9.80 47.43 -3.80
CA ILE A 12 -10.46 46.14 -3.49
C ILE A 12 -10.04 45.05 -4.50
N MET A 13 -9.83 45.38 -5.78
CA MET A 13 -9.33 44.43 -6.78
C MET A 13 -7.84 44.04 -6.59
N ILE A 14 -7.04 44.92 -5.99
CA ILE A 14 -5.63 44.60 -5.66
C ILE A 14 -5.53 43.73 -4.39
N VAL A 15 -6.51 43.79 -3.48
CA VAL A 15 -6.55 42.94 -2.27
C VAL A 15 -7.01 41.49 -2.60
N ILE A 16 -7.77 41.31 -3.71
CA ILE A 16 -8.25 39.97 -4.14
C ILE A 16 -7.18 39.24 -4.98
N LEU A 17 -6.12 39.94 -5.47
CA LEU A 17 -5.02 39.35 -6.22
C LEU A 17 -3.74 39.13 -5.40
N ALA A 18 -3.72 39.48 -4.13
CA ALA A 18 -2.72 38.98 -3.18
C ALA A 18 -3.21 37.61 -2.70
N GLY A 19 -3.16 36.61 -3.55
CA GLY A 19 -3.16 35.21 -3.14
C GLY A 19 -2.10 35.09 -2.07
N CYS A 20 -2.47 34.82 -0.82
CA CYS A 20 -1.52 34.54 0.23
C CYS A 20 -0.72 33.32 -0.22
N SER A 21 0.49 33.55 -0.72
CA SER A 21 1.47 32.48 -0.87
C SER A 21 1.63 31.87 0.52
N ILE A 22 1.27 30.63 0.70
CA ILE A 22 1.41 29.87 1.94
C ILE A 22 2.90 29.83 2.34
N TYR A 23 3.78 29.94 1.34
CA TYR A 23 5.22 30.13 1.56
C TYR A 23 5.53 31.63 1.70
N PRO A 24 6.12 32.08 2.82
CA PRO A 24 6.53 33.46 2.99
C PRO A 24 7.44 33.91 1.85
N THR A 25 7.14 35.06 1.25
CA THR A 25 7.93 35.61 0.13
C THR A 25 9.42 35.72 0.54
N GLY A 26 10.28 34.98 -0.19
CA GLY A 26 11.73 34.98 0.03
C GLY A 26 12.29 33.85 0.91
N LYS A 27 11.46 33.00 1.52
CA LYS A 27 11.93 31.78 2.19
C LYS A 27 11.94 30.62 1.19
N THR A 28 13.06 29.93 1.11
CA THR A 28 13.22 28.69 0.33
C THR A 28 12.95 27.43 1.19
N THR A 29 12.66 27.61 2.47
CA THR A 29 12.37 26.52 3.43
C THR A 29 11.32 26.98 4.42
N LEU A 30 10.45 26.07 4.84
CA LEU A 30 9.55 26.23 5.99
C LEU A 30 10.21 25.64 7.23
N ASP A 31 10.08 26.31 8.37
CA ASP A 31 10.39 25.69 9.65
C ASP A 31 9.39 24.57 9.94
N LYS A 32 9.84 23.51 10.61
CA LYS A 32 8.98 22.40 10.98
C LYS A 32 7.76 22.81 11.83
N SER A 33 7.87 23.91 12.58
CA SER A 33 6.75 24.48 13.37
C SER A 33 5.74 25.26 12.52
N GLU A 34 6.09 25.64 11.29
CA GLU A 34 5.23 26.38 10.38
C GLU A 34 4.43 25.45 9.44
N LEU A 35 4.98 24.25 9.12
CA LEU A 35 4.32 23.32 8.21
C LEU A 35 3.08 22.70 8.83
N LYS A 36 1.96 22.77 8.10
CA LYS A 36 0.70 22.11 8.41
C LYS A 36 0.42 21.02 7.39
N VAL A 37 0.02 19.85 7.86
CA VAL A 37 -0.29 18.67 7.08
C VAL A 37 -1.79 18.44 7.09
N GLY A 38 -2.40 18.21 5.93
CA GLY A 38 -3.78 17.78 5.76
C GLY A 38 -3.86 16.31 5.37
N ALA A 39 -4.91 15.62 5.82
CA ALA A 39 -5.21 14.26 5.39
C ALA A 39 -6.72 14.06 5.19
N ILE A 40 -7.09 13.38 4.09
CA ILE A 40 -8.48 13.01 3.79
C ILE A 40 -8.54 11.49 3.82
N TYR A 41 -9.37 10.93 4.72
CA TYR A 41 -9.52 9.49 4.92
C TYR A 41 -10.88 9.00 4.46
N ILE A 42 -10.90 7.78 3.89
CA ILE A 42 -12.13 7.11 3.48
C ILE A 42 -12.93 6.58 4.69
N ASN A 43 -12.22 6.09 5.71
CA ASN A 43 -12.84 5.59 6.95
C ASN A 43 -12.45 6.47 8.15
N SER A 44 -12.87 6.07 9.35
CA SER A 44 -12.63 6.83 10.58
C SER A 44 -11.15 6.85 10.98
N ARG A 45 -10.68 7.99 11.49
CA ARG A 45 -9.37 8.12 12.16
C ARG A 45 -9.28 7.31 13.46
N GLU A 46 -10.41 6.90 14.01
CA GLU A 46 -10.50 6.11 15.24
C GLU A 46 -10.39 4.60 14.96
N ASP A 47 -10.26 4.19 13.69
CA ASP A 47 -10.02 2.79 13.34
C ASP A 47 -8.74 2.29 14.02
N THR A 48 -8.78 1.03 14.46
CA THR A 48 -7.66 0.38 15.17
C THR A 48 -6.91 -0.64 14.31
N ALA A 49 -7.36 -0.86 13.07
CA ALA A 49 -6.75 -1.75 12.08
C ALA A 49 -7.15 -1.31 10.66
N GLY A 50 -6.58 -1.93 9.65
CA GLY A 50 -6.92 -1.71 8.24
C GLY A 50 -6.22 -0.52 7.61
N TYR A 51 -6.70 -0.14 6.42
CA TYR A 51 -6.04 0.82 5.54
C TYR A 51 -5.91 2.23 6.16
N THR A 52 -7.02 2.81 6.63
CA THR A 52 -7.02 4.16 7.23
C THR A 52 -6.14 4.22 8.47
N PHE A 53 -6.21 3.22 9.35
CA PHE A 53 -5.35 3.11 10.54
C PHE A 53 -3.87 3.07 10.17
N ALA A 54 -3.48 2.25 9.18
CA ALA A 54 -2.09 2.12 8.76
C ALA A 54 -1.54 3.44 8.21
N HIS A 55 -2.31 4.14 7.39
CA HIS A 55 -1.94 5.46 6.87
C HIS A 55 -1.85 6.53 7.96
N HIS A 56 -2.86 6.61 8.84
CA HIS A 56 -2.86 7.55 9.96
C HIS A 56 -1.63 7.36 10.86
N SER A 57 -1.38 6.11 11.26
CA SER A 57 -0.20 5.74 12.05
C SER A 57 1.11 6.13 11.36
N GLY A 58 1.20 5.91 10.05
CA GLY A 58 2.34 6.28 9.22
C GLY A 58 2.57 7.80 9.17
N ILE A 59 1.53 8.62 8.99
CA ILE A 59 1.63 10.08 9.00
C ILE A 59 2.11 10.57 10.36
N VAL A 60 1.49 10.09 11.45
CA VAL A 60 1.86 10.49 12.82
C VAL A 60 3.30 10.09 13.14
N SER A 61 3.73 8.87 12.77
CA SER A 61 5.11 8.40 12.92
C SER A 61 6.09 9.28 12.17
N ALA A 62 5.81 9.60 10.91
CA ALA A 62 6.64 10.46 10.08
C ALA A 62 6.78 11.86 10.67
N MET A 63 5.67 12.49 11.09
CA MET A 63 5.68 13.81 11.71
C MET A 63 6.51 13.80 13.01
N ASN A 64 6.32 12.82 13.88
CA ASN A 64 7.09 12.67 15.11
C ASN A 64 8.59 12.53 14.83
N SER A 65 8.97 11.71 13.83
CA SER A 65 10.37 11.53 13.43
C SER A 65 11.04 12.80 12.90
N LEU A 66 10.24 13.69 12.29
CA LEU A 66 10.67 15.01 11.83
C LEU A 66 10.66 16.07 12.95
N GLY A 67 10.21 15.70 14.15
CA GLY A 67 10.10 16.58 15.32
C GLY A 67 8.96 17.59 15.17
N MET A 68 7.88 17.22 14.48
CA MET A 68 6.63 17.96 14.38
C MET A 68 5.64 17.46 15.43
N ASP A 69 4.67 18.29 15.79
CA ASP A 69 3.59 17.94 16.73
C ASP A 69 2.31 17.63 15.94
N ALA A 70 2.00 16.33 15.77
CA ALA A 70 0.82 15.91 15.04
C ALA A 70 -0.49 16.43 15.66
N ALA A 71 -0.55 16.62 16.97
CA ALA A 71 -1.76 17.11 17.65
C ALA A 71 -2.15 18.55 17.24
N SER A 72 -1.19 19.38 16.86
CA SER A 72 -1.41 20.78 16.48
C SER A 72 -1.17 21.06 14.98
N GLN A 73 -0.52 20.15 14.25
CA GLN A 73 -0.10 20.38 12.87
C GLN A 73 -0.72 19.41 11.86
N LEU A 74 -1.43 18.35 12.29
CA LEU A 74 -2.17 17.43 11.43
C LEU A 74 -3.66 17.75 11.46
N PHE A 75 -4.21 18.13 10.32
CA PHE A 75 -5.62 18.44 10.10
C PHE A 75 -6.25 17.30 9.32
N ILE A 76 -7.31 16.70 9.83
CA ILE A 76 -7.91 15.49 9.25
C ILE A 76 -9.39 15.71 8.96
N VAL A 77 -9.80 15.34 7.75
CA VAL A 77 -11.20 15.16 7.38
C VAL A 77 -11.38 13.69 7.02
N ASP A 78 -12.17 12.98 7.79
CA ASP A 78 -12.34 11.52 7.67
C ASP A 78 -13.79 11.13 7.31
N GLU A 79 -13.99 9.82 7.05
CA GLU A 79 -15.28 9.26 6.60
C GLU A 79 -15.78 9.92 5.30
N ILE A 80 -14.87 10.25 4.39
CA ILE A 80 -15.19 10.89 3.11
C ILE A 80 -15.38 9.80 2.05
N PRO A 81 -16.59 9.65 1.48
CA PRO A 81 -16.82 8.69 0.39
C PRO A 81 -16.10 9.13 -0.89
N GLU A 82 -15.84 8.17 -1.79
CA GLU A 82 -15.20 8.41 -3.10
C GLU A 82 -16.12 9.16 -4.09
N GLU A 83 -16.77 10.21 -3.59
CA GLU A 83 -17.63 11.12 -4.34
C GLU A 83 -16.89 12.44 -4.54
N LYS A 84 -16.69 12.84 -5.81
CA LYS A 84 -15.86 13.98 -6.19
C LYS A 84 -16.18 15.26 -5.40
N GLU A 85 -17.46 15.60 -5.27
CA GLU A 85 -17.91 16.80 -4.58
C GLU A 85 -17.59 16.76 -3.08
N ARG A 86 -17.64 15.58 -2.48
CA ARG A 86 -17.31 15.38 -1.06
C ARG A 86 -15.81 15.55 -0.82
N VAL A 87 -14.99 15.00 -1.70
CA VAL A 87 -13.53 15.15 -1.63
C VAL A 87 -13.11 16.60 -1.85
N LEU A 88 -13.69 17.30 -2.84
CA LEU A 88 -13.42 18.72 -3.07
C LEU A 88 -13.81 19.58 -1.87
N ALA A 89 -14.95 19.30 -1.20
CA ALA A 89 -15.36 20.01 0.01
C ALA A 89 -14.36 19.78 1.16
N ALA A 90 -13.85 18.55 1.34
CA ALA A 90 -12.83 18.25 2.33
C ALA A 90 -11.49 18.97 2.03
N VAL A 91 -11.12 19.08 0.75
CA VAL A 91 -9.97 19.90 0.34
C VAL A 91 -10.18 21.37 0.69
N ASP A 92 -11.35 21.94 0.35
CA ASP A 92 -11.65 23.35 0.65
C ASP A 92 -11.58 23.65 2.17
N GLU A 93 -12.04 22.71 3.00
CA GLU A 93 -11.93 22.78 4.45
C GLU A 93 -10.47 22.81 4.89
N LEU A 94 -9.65 21.87 4.45
CA LEU A 94 -8.22 21.79 4.79
C LEU A 94 -7.44 23.02 4.30
N VAL A 95 -7.74 23.51 3.10
CA VAL A 95 -7.11 24.73 2.57
C VAL A 95 -7.47 25.94 3.43
N SER A 96 -8.70 26.03 3.95
CA SER A 96 -9.11 27.12 4.85
C SER A 96 -8.35 27.12 6.18
N GLU A 97 -7.85 25.95 6.64
CA GLU A 97 -6.97 25.81 7.80
C GLU A 97 -5.52 26.21 7.50
N GLY A 98 -5.19 26.48 6.23
CA GLY A 98 -3.86 26.88 5.78
C GLY A 98 -2.87 25.73 5.75
N VAL A 99 -3.29 24.53 5.36
CA VAL A 99 -2.39 23.38 5.17
C VAL A 99 -1.48 23.59 3.96
N HIS A 100 -0.27 23.03 4.02
CA HIS A 100 0.74 23.16 2.97
C HIS A 100 0.79 21.93 2.06
N ILE A 101 0.49 20.75 2.62
CA ILE A 101 0.43 19.47 1.91
C ILE A 101 -0.82 18.70 2.35
N ILE A 102 -1.55 18.14 1.38
CA ILE A 102 -2.74 17.31 1.61
C ILE A 102 -2.47 15.92 1.06
N PHE A 103 -2.63 14.91 1.93
CA PHE A 103 -2.63 13.50 1.56
C PHE A 103 -4.06 13.02 1.33
N GLY A 104 -4.39 12.61 0.11
CA GLY A 104 -5.67 11.98 -0.20
C GLY A 104 -5.53 10.47 -0.19
N ILE A 105 -6.23 9.82 0.74
CA ILE A 105 -6.02 8.42 1.10
C ILE A 105 -7.25 7.61 0.74
N SER A 106 -7.44 7.41 -0.54
CA SER A 106 -8.28 6.42 -1.21
C SER A 106 -8.09 6.51 -2.71
N PHE A 107 -8.19 5.39 -3.43
CA PHE A 107 -8.02 5.31 -4.88
C PHE A 107 -8.98 6.25 -5.65
N GLY A 108 -10.26 6.27 -5.27
CA GLY A 108 -11.29 7.07 -5.94
C GLY A 108 -11.19 8.58 -5.73
N TYR A 109 -10.23 9.08 -4.92
CA TYR A 109 -10.01 10.52 -4.76
C TYR A 109 -9.23 11.16 -5.91
N MET A 110 -8.69 10.36 -6.83
CA MET A 110 -7.74 10.77 -7.85
C MET A 110 -8.20 11.95 -8.71
N ASP A 111 -9.42 11.89 -9.25
CA ASP A 111 -9.96 12.94 -10.14
C ASP A 111 -10.25 14.24 -9.39
N ALA A 112 -10.70 14.14 -8.15
CA ALA A 112 -10.94 15.29 -7.29
C ALA A 112 -9.62 16.00 -6.91
N LEU A 113 -8.59 15.23 -6.58
CA LEU A 113 -7.28 15.79 -6.22
C LEU A 113 -6.55 16.40 -7.42
N GLU A 114 -6.70 15.85 -8.62
CA GLU A 114 -6.20 16.48 -9.85
C GLU A 114 -6.84 17.85 -10.09
N GLU A 115 -8.16 17.96 -9.93
CA GLU A 115 -8.88 19.24 -10.03
C GLU A 115 -8.48 20.20 -8.91
N ALA A 116 -8.35 19.72 -7.68
CA ALA A 116 -7.91 20.50 -6.52
C ALA A 116 -6.49 21.06 -6.71
N ALA A 117 -5.57 20.26 -7.24
CA ALA A 117 -4.20 20.70 -7.50
C ALA A 117 -4.13 21.85 -8.53
N ALA A 118 -5.00 21.84 -9.53
CA ALA A 118 -5.14 22.93 -10.48
C ALA A 118 -5.79 24.17 -9.85
N LYS A 119 -6.75 23.99 -8.91
CA LYS A 119 -7.46 25.07 -8.20
C LYS A 119 -6.57 25.76 -7.17
N TYR A 120 -5.70 25.01 -6.49
CA TYR A 120 -4.84 25.46 -5.39
C TYR A 120 -3.35 25.20 -5.70
N PRO A 121 -2.75 25.94 -6.63
CA PRO A 121 -1.36 25.70 -7.07
C PRO A 121 -0.31 25.96 -5.96
N GLU A 122 -0.71 26.62 -4.88
CA GLU A 122 0.14 26.89 -3.70
C GLU A 122 0.12 25.75 -2.68
N VAL A 123 -0.78 24.75 -2.81
CA VAL A 123 -0.89 23.59 -1.93
C VAL A 123 -0.33 22.36 -2.63
N ILE A 124 0.39 21.53 -1.91
CA ILE A 124 0.89 20.24 -2.39
C ILE A 124 -0.20 19.18 -2.20
N PHE A 125 -0.44 18.38 -3.23
CA PHE A 125 -1.34 17.23 -3.18
C PHE A 125 -0.55 15.95 -3.42
N SER A 126 -0.80 14.95 -2.59
CA SER A 126 -0.15 13.65 -2.68
C SER A 126 -1.18 12.53 -2.52
N HIS A 127 -1.35 11.72 -3.56
CA HIS A 127 -2.43 10.75 -3.67
C HIS A 127 -1.94 9.32 -3.45
N ALA A 128 -2.56 8.62 -2.49
CA ALA A 128 -2.30 7.21 -2.25
C ALA A 128 -2.92 6.32 -3.33
N THR A 129 -2.17 5.33 -3.82
CA THR A 129 -2.61 4.27 -4.74
C THR A 129 -3.06 4.71 -6.13
N GLY A 130 -3.03 6.02 -6.47
CA GLY A 130 -3.39 6.53 -7.77
C GLY A 130 -2.27 6.46 -8.81
N TYR A 131 -2.57 6.93 -10.03
CA TYR A 131 -1.60 7.01 -11.13
C TYR A 131 -1.54 8.40 -11.78
N LYS A 132 -2.45 9.33 -11.42
CA LYS A 132 -2.42 10.71 -11.93
C LYS A 132 -1.43 11.56 -11.15
N SER A 133 -0.82 12.50 -11.86
CA SER A 133 0.14 13.47 -11.32
C SER A 133 0.24 14.68 -12.24
N ASN A 134 0.91 15.74 -11.80
CA ASN A 134 1.35 16.84 -12.65
C ASN A 134 2.85 17.11 -12.46
N GLU A 135 3.39 18.12 -13.14
CA GLU A 135 4.82 18.46 -13.07
C GLU A 135 5.17 19.40 -11.90
N THR A 136 4.21 19.79 -11.06
CA THR A 136 4.38 20.85 -10.06
C THR A 136 4.04 20.42 -8.65
N ASN A 137 2.75 20.35 -8.31
CA ASN A 137 2.25 20.24 -6.94
C ASN A 137 1.39 18.98 -6.67
N PHE A 138 1.27 18.05 -7.63
CA PHE A 138 0.49 16.84 -7.48
C PHE A 138 1.28 15.60 -7.89
N ASN A 139 1.50 14.71 -6.94
CA ASN A 139 2.09 13.40 -7.18
C ASN A 139 1.23 12.27 -6.63
N ASN A 140 1.59 11.04 -6.99
CA ASN A 140 1.01 9.83 -6.40
C ASN A 140 2.10 8.94 -5.78
N TYR A 141 1.68 8.04 -4.91
CA TYR A 141 2.56 7.07 -4.28
C TYR A 141 1.86 5.72 -4.09
N PHE A 142 2.63 4.69 -4.37
CA PHE A 142 2.27 3.29 -4.17
C PHE A 142 3.55 2.47 -3.98
N GLY A 143 3.45 1.14 -3.92
CA GLY A 143 4.64 0.33 -3.71
C GLY A 143 4.52 -1.11 -4.22
N ARG A 144 5.65 -1.80 -4.10
CA ARG A 144 5.84 -3.18 -4.51
C ARG A 144 5.37 -4.15 -3.42
N ALA A 145 4.08 -4.04 -3.01
CA ALA A 145 3.50 -4.92 -1.99
C ALA A 145 3.65 -6.40 -2.35
N TYR A 146 3.69 -6.72 -3.63
CA TYR A 146 3.92 -8.07 -4.12
C TYR A 146 5.23 -8.69 -3.60
N GLN A 147 6.25 -7.88 -3.27
CA GLN A 147 7.49 -8.37 -2.67
C GLN A 147 7.26 -8.88 -1.24
N ALA A 148 6.54 -8.12 -0.41
CA ALA A 148 6.15 -8.55 0.93
C ALA A 148 5.19 -9.76 0.88
N ARG A 149 4.27 -9.78 -0.10
CA ARG A 149 3.37 -10.92 -0.35
C ARG A 149 4.15 -12.18 -0.72
N TYR A 150 5.19 -12.06 -1.53
CA TYR A 150 6.07 -13.18 -1.87
C TYR A 150 6.78 -13.73 -0.63
N LEU A 151 7.30 -12.85 0.23
CA LEU A 151 7.91 -13.27 1.50
C LEU A 151 6.91 -14.00 2.40
N ALA A 152 5.69 -13.46 2.57
CA ALA A 152 4.63 -14.12 3.31
C ALA A 152 4.24 -15.47 2.67
N GLY A 153 4.27 -15.55 1.34
CA GLY A 153 4.08 -16.81 0.60
C GLY A 153 5.13 -17.86 0.91
N ILE A 154 6.42 -17.46 1.04
CA ILE A 154 7.50 -18.38 1.46
C ILE A 154 7.23 -18.91 2.87
N VAL A 155 6.84 -18.03 3.81
CA VAL A 155 6.49 -18.44 5.18
C VAL A 155 5.35 -19.46 5.16
N ALA A 156 4.30 -19.18 4.39
CA ALA A 156 3.17 -20.07 4.20
C ALA A 156 3.57 -21.41 3.55
N GLY A 157 4.43 -21.37 2.53
CA GLY A 157 4.92 -22.56 1.84
C GLY A 157 5.74 -23.48 2.75
N LEU A 158 6.64 -22.93 3.57
CA LEU A 158 7.41 -23.71 4.56
C LEU A 158 6.48 -24.34 5.60
N LYS A 159 5.47 -23.62 6.06
CA LYS A 159 4.48 -24.15 7.00
C LYS A 159 3.60 -25.23 6.36
N SER A 160 3.23 -25.08 5.10
CA SER A 160 2.45 -26.08 4.35
C SER A 160 3.19 -27.41 4.24
N LEU A 161 4.51 -27.38 3.99
CA LEU A 161 5.35 -28.60 3.99
C LEU A 161 5.43 -29.25 5.37
N GLU A 162 5.60 -28.44 6.44
CA GLU A 162 5.64 -28.94 7.83
C GLU A 162 4.35 -29.67 8.19
N MET A 163 3.20 -29.15 7.72
CA MET A 163 1.89 -29.72 8.01
C MET A 163 1.50 -30.88 7.08
N ASP A 164 2.27 -31.15 6.03
CA ASP A 164 1.87 -32.09 4.95
C ASP A 164 0.50 -31.72 4.36
N ASN A 165 0.27 -30.42 4.07
CA ASN A 165 -0.98 -29.89 3.55
C ASN A 165 -0.73 -28.87 2.42
N ASP A 166 -1.10 -29.24 1.20
CA ASP A 166 -0.86 -28.46 -0.01
C ASP A 166 -1.96 -27.42 -0.31
N HIS A 167 -3.00 -27.34 0.53
CA HIS A 167 -4.14 -26.45 0.31
C HIS A 167 -3.97 -25.15 1.13
N VAL A 168 -3.91 -24.03 0.42
CA VAL A 168 -3.74 -22.69 0.99
C VAL A 168 -4.91 -21.82 0.56
N GLY A 169 -5.58 -21.19 1.52
CA GLY A 169 -6.70 -20.28 1.27
C GLY A 169 -6.23 -18.82 1.18
N TYR A 170 -6.92 -18.03 0.37
CA TYR A 170 -6.67 -16.60 0.23
C TYR A 170 -7.99 -15.84 0.14
N VAL A 171 -8.29 -15.01 1.14
CA VAL A 171 -9.44 -14.11 1.15
C VAL A 171 -9.01 -12.76 0.62
N SER A 172 -9.55 -12.32 -0.51
CA SER A 172 -9.18 -11.08 -1.17
C SER A 172 -10.36 -10.11 -1.27
N ALA A 173 -10.10 -8.82 -1.16
CA ALA A 173 -11.09 -7.78 -1.41
C ALA A 173 -11.63 -7.89 -2.85
N TYR A 174 -10.73 -7.99 -3.82
CA TYR A 174 -11.03 -8.14 -5.25
C TYR A 174 -10.09 -9.18 -5.87
N GLY A 175 -10.38 -9.57 -7.11
CA GLY A 175 -9.59 -10.49 -7.91
C GLY A 175 -8.64 -9.76 -8.87
N VAL A 176 -8.81 -10.04 -10.17
CA VAL A 176 -8.00 -9.48 -11.26
C VAL A 176 -8.51 -8.12 -11.77
N GLU A 177 -9.59 -7.61 -11.23
CA GLU A 177 -10.19 -6.30 -11.56
C GLU A 177 -9.26 -5.15 -11.17
N TYR A 178 -8.46 -5.36 -10.11
CA TYR A 178 -7.44 -4.43 -9.65
C TYR A 178 -6.06 -5.08 -9.75
N ALA A 179 -5.11 -4.40 -10.41
CA ALA A 179 -3.74 -4.88 -10.53
C ALA A 179 -3.04 -5.03 -9.16
N GLU A 180 -3.46 -4.24 -8.17
CA GLU A 180 -3.00 -4.35 -6.78
C GLU A 180 -3.31 -5.72 -6.19
N THR A 181 -4.58 -6.15 -6.22
CA THR A 181 -5.00 -7.45 -5.69
C THR A 181 -4.45 -8.59 -6.54
N ALA A 182 -4.48 -8.47 -7.87
CA ALA A 182 -3.90 -9.46 -8.79
C ALA A 182 -2.41 -9.70 -8.50
N SER A 183 -1.61 -8.63 -8.38
CA SER A 183 -0.17 -8.74 -8.08
C SER A 183 0.09 -9.28 -6.68
N GLY A 184 -0.76 -8.94 -5.70
CA GLY A 184 -0.68 -9.45 -4.35
C GLY A 184 -0.96 -10.95 -4.27
N ILE A 185 -2.03 -11.43 -4.90
CA ILE A 185 -2.38 -12.85 -5.00
C ILE A 185 -1.26 -13.62 -5.71
N ASN A 186 -0.81 -13.11 -6.87
CA ASN A 186 0.24 -13.75 -7.67
C ASN A 186 1.58 -13.80 -6.91
N GLY A 187 1.98 -12.69 -6.26
CA GLY A 187 3.21 -12.64 -5.46
C GLY A 187 3.19 -13.67 -4.33
N PHE A 188 2.09 -13.76 -3.60
CA PHE A 188 1.91 -14.75 -2.55
C PHE A 188 1.97 -16.19 -3.10
N ALA A 189 1.23 -16.47 -4.18
CA ALA A 189 1.20 -17.80 -4.79
C ALA A 189 2.58 -18.24 -5.29
N LEU A 190 3.33 -17.34 -5.94
CA LEU A 190 4.72 -17.60 -6.37
C LEU A 190 5.62 -17.90 -5.18
N GLY A 191 5.45 -17.21 -4.05
CA GLY A 191 6.19 -17.48 -2.82
C GLY A 191 5.89 -18.85 -2.23
N VAL A 192 4.61 -19.22 -2.11
CA VAL A 192 4.18 -20.55 -1.64
C VAL A 192 4.78 -21.64 -2.53
N ARG A 193 4.62 -21.51 -3.85
CA ARG A 193 5.05 -22.51 -4.81
C ARG A 193 6.56 -22.57 -5.05
N ALA A 194 7.30 -21.53 -4.68
CA ALA A 194 8.76 -21.59 -4.64
C ALA A 194 9.27 -22.59 -3.57
N VAL A 195 8.46 -22.87 -2.56
CA VAL A 195 8.75 -23.83 -1.48
C VAL A 195 8.02 -25.15 -1.70
N ASN A 196 6.72 -25.09 -1.94
CA ASN A 196 5.84 -26.23 -2.14
C ASN A 196 5.22 -26.18 -3.55
N PRO A 197 5.85 -26.77 -4.58
CA PRO A 197 5.37 -26.70 -5.96
C PRO A 197 4.00 -27.34 -6.18
N ASP A 198 3.59 -28.27 -5.32
CA ASP A 198 2.31 -28.97 -5.39
C ASP A 198 1.17 -28.17 -4.75
N ALA A 199 1.47 -27.08 -4.03
CA ALA A 199 0.48 -26.27 -3.37
C ALA A 199 -0.52 -25.63 -4.34
N VAL A 200 -1.80 -25.65 -3.94
CA VAL A 200 -2.92 -25.01 -4.61
C VAL A 200 -3.44 -23.86 -3.74
N ILE A 201 -3.52 -22.67 -4.34
CA ILE A 201 -4.00 -21.46 -3.67
C ILE A 201 -5.46 -21.22 -4.07
N TYR A 202 -6.40 -21.42 -3.14
CA TYR A 202 -7.83 -21.21 -3.33
C TYR A 202 -8.20 -19.77 -2.98
N VAL A 203 -8.67 -19.01 -3.97
CA VAL A 203 -8.97 -17.57 -3.82
C VAL A 203 -10.48 -17.33 -3.80
N LYS A 204 -10.96 -16.62 -2.77
CA LYS A 204 -12.32 -16.05 -2.69
C LYS A 204 -12.25 -14.53 -2.61
N THR A 205 -13.18 -13.83 -3.29
CA THR A 205 -13.25 -12.37 -3.31
C THR A 205 -14.51 -11.84 -2.65
N LEU A 206 -14.37 -10.71 -1.97
CA LEU A 206 -15.42 -10.05 -1.19
C LEU A 206 -16.24 -9.06 -2.02
N GLU A 207 -15.67 -8.54 -3.12
CA GLU A 207 -16.16 -7.40 -3.90
C GLU A 207 -16.27 -6.10 -3.07
N THR A 208 -15.46 -6.00 -2.01
CA THR A 208 -15.29 -4.83 -1.14
C THR A 208 -13.96 -4.92 -0.40
N TRP A 209 -13.38 -3.79 0.01
CA TRP A 209 -12.16 -3.77 0.80
C TRP A 209 -12.36 -4.28 2.22
N SER A 210 -13.55 -4.07 2.81
CA SER A 210 -13.84 -4.49 4.17
C SER A 210 -15.28 -4.99 4.30
N ASP A 211 -15.42 -6.22 4.78
CA ASP A 211 -16.68 -6.84 5.26
C ASP A 211 -16.30 -7.90 6.29
N PRO A 212 -16.12 -7.53 7.57
CA PRO A 212 -15.65 -8.46 8.60
C PRO A 212 -16.46 -9.75 8.72
N VAL A 213 -17.76 -9.69 8.42
CA VAL A 213 -18.64 -10.88 8.48
C VAL A 213 -18.34 -11.85 7.34
N LYS A 214 -18.22 -11.33 6.11
CA LYS A 214 -17.87 -12.16 4.96
C LYS A 214 -16.42 -12.63 5.02
N GLU A 215 -15.49 -11.79 5.47
CA GLU A 215 -14.08 -12.13 5.62
C GLU A 215 -13.91 -13.36 6.51
N TYR A 216 -14.56 -13.39 7.67
CA TYR A 216 -14.58 -14.54 8.56
C TYR A 216 -15.25 -15.76 7.92
N ALA A 217 -16.43 -15.58 7.30
CA ALA A 217 -17.19 -16.66 6.69
C ALA A 217 -16.43 -17.33 5.52
N PHE A 218 -15.78 -16.54 4.68
CA PHE A 218 -15.01 -17.03 3.54
C PHE A 218 -13.74 -17.78 3.97
N ALA A 219 -13.05 -17.27 5.00
CA ALA A 219 -11.92 -17.99 5.58
C ALA A 219 -12.35 -19.36 6.13
N ARG A 220 -13.48 -19.43 6.84
CA ARG A 220 -14.03 -20.70 7.33
C ARG A 220 -14.42 -21.66 6.21
N GLU A 221 -15.06 -21.17 5.16
CA GLU A 221 -15.40 -21.99 3.98
C GLU A 221 -14.15 -22.59 3.33
N LEU A 222 -13.07 -21.76 3.16
CA LEU A 222 -11.79 -22.24 2.66
C LEU A 222 -11.20 -23.36 3.53
N ILE A 223 -11.31 -23.24 4.85
CA ILE A 223 -10.83 -24.26 5.79
C ILE A 223 -11.69 -25.53 5.76
N GLU A 224 -13.00 -25.36 5.84
CA GLU A 224 -13.93 -26.48 6.03
C GLU A 224 -14.20 -27.27 4.74
N ASP A 225 -14.42 -26.57 3.61
CA ASP A 225 -14.81 -27.17 2.34
C ASP A 225 -13.61 -27.49 1.44
N TYR A 226 -12.59 -26.61 1.43
CA TYR A 226 -11.40 -26.79 0.60
C TYR A 226 -10.21 -27.36 1.36
N ARG A 227 -10.35 -27.62 2.66
CA ARG A 227 -9.32 -28.23 3.52
C ARG A 227 -8.04 -27.41 3.61
N CYS A 228 -8.14 -26.08 3.49
CA CYS A 228 -6.99 -25.22 3.62
C CYS A 228 -6.42 -25.27 5.04
N GLY A 229 -5.14 -25.61 5.15
CA GLY A 229 -4.40 -25.62 6.43
C GLY A 229 -3.81 -24.26 6.78
N LEU A 230 -3.91 -23.29 5.85
CA LEU A 230 -3.39 -21.94 6.03
C LEU A 230 -4.29 -20.95 5.31
N ILE A 231 -4.50 -19.76 5.92
CA ILE A 231 -5.29 -18.67 5.35
C ILE A 231 -4.43 -17.41 5.22
N SER A 232 -4.34 -16.88 4.00
CA SER A 232 -3.82 -15.52 3.77
C SER A 232 -4.95 -14.57 3.39
N GLN A 233 -4.68 -13.27 3.41
CA GLN A 233 -5.69 -12.26 3.13
C GLN A 233 -5.17 -11.04 2.38
N HIS A 234 -6.08 -10.37 1.65
CA HIS A 234 -5.92 -9.03 1.07
C HIS A 234 -7.22 -8.26 1.27
N CYS A 235 -7.58 -8.06 2.53
CA CYS A 235 -8.76 -7.33 3.01
C CYS A 235 -8.44 -6.69 4.36
N ASP A 236 -9.31 -5.78 4.83
CA ASP A 236 -8.91 -4.78 5.83
C ASP A 236 -9.18 -5.17 7.29
N SER A 237 -9.84 -6.29 7.59
CA SER A 237 -10.03 -6.72 8.98
C SER A 237 -9.13 -7.90 9.37
N ALA A 238 -8.98 -8.15 10.66
CA ALA A 238 -8.27 -9.33 11.17
C ALA A 238 -9.12 -10.63 11.12
N GLN A 239 -10.35 -10.57 10.61
CA GLN A 239 -11.29 -11.68 10.69
C GLN A 239 -10.84 -12.96 10.00
N PRO A 240 -10.11 -12.97 8.87
CA PRO A 240 -9.58 -14.20 8.31
C PRO A 240 -8.55 -14.88 9.23
N GLN A 241 -7.75 -14.10 9.97
CA GLN A 241 -6.79 -14.64 10.93
C GLN A 241 -7.48 -15.17 12.18
N ILE A 242 -8.52 -14.50 12.67
CA ILE A 242 -9.37 -14.97 13.77
C ILE A 242 -10.06 -16.29 13.39
N ALA A 243 -10.57 -16.40 12.16
CA ALA A 243 -11.15 -17.65 11.67
C ALA A 243 -10.12 -18.79 11.60
N ALA A 244 -8.86 -18.49 11.22
CA ALA A 244 -7.78 -19.46 11.24
C ALA A 244 -7.47 -19.93 12.68
N GLU A 245 -7.41 -19.00 13.63
CA GLU A 245 -7.23 -19.27 15.08
C GLU A 245 -8.35 -20.19 15.60
N ASP A 246 -9.61 -19.83 15.35
CA ASP A 246 -10.79 -20.57 15.82
C ASP A 246 -10.85 -21.98 15.24
N CYS A 247 -10.33 -22.18 14.02
CA CYS A 247 -10.31 -23.49 13.35
C CYS A 247 -9.02 -24.28 13.61
N GLY A 248 -8.04 -23.72 14.32
CA GLY A 248 -6.77 -24.38 14.64
C GLY A 248 -5.87 -24.60 13.42
N VAL A 249 -5.93 -23.71 12.44
CA VAL A 249 -5.04 -23.64 11.27
C VAL A 249 -4.17 -22.38 11.36
N PHE A 250 -3.23 -22.19 10.41
CA PHE A 250 -2.31 -21.07 10.44
C PHE A 250 -2.72 -19.93 9.49
N GLY A 251 -2.09 -18.76 9.65
CA GLY A 251 -2.42 -17.62 8.83
C GLY A 251 -1.31 -16.61 8.59
N CYS A 252 -1.43 -15.93 7.42
CA CYS A 252 -0.62 -14.77 7.06
C CYS A 252 -1.52 -13.55 6.87
N GLY A 253 -1.33 -12.53 7.71
CA GLY A 253 -2.14 -11.31 7.74
C GLY A 253 -1.77 -10.26 6.68
N TYR A 254 -2.38 -9.09 6.82
CA TYR A 254 -2.16 -7.93 5.96
C TYR A 254 -2.30 -6.61 6.72
N ASN A 255 -1.62 -5.57 6.23
CA ASN A 255 -1.56 -4.19 6.74
C ASN A 255 -0.91 -4.02 8.13
N SER A 256 -1.07 -4.96 9.03
CA SER A 256 -0.56 -4.87 10.40
C SER A 256 -0.13 -6.23 10.94
N ASP A 257 0.67 -6.24 12.00
CA ASP A 257 0.96 -7.42 12.79
C ASP A 257 -0.32 -7.87 13.52
N MET A 258 -0.80 -9.08 13.20
CA MET A 258 -2.03 -9.64 13.75
C MET A 258 -1.77 -10.70 14.83
N THR A 259 -0.57 -10.69 15.43
CA THR A 259 -0.21 -11.62 16.52
C THR A 259 -1.17 -11.51 17.71
N GLN A 260 -1.71 -10.31 17.98
CA GLN A 260 -2.65 -10.10 19.09
C GLN A 260 -4.07 -10.62 18.76
N ASP A 261 -4.44 -10.64 17.47
CA ASP A 261 -5.75 -11.09 17.01
C ASP A 261 -5.83 -12.63 16.90
N ALA A 262 -4.69 -13.27 16.54
CA ALA A 262 -4.63 -14.70 16.30
C ALA A 262 -3.27 -15.29 16.77
N PRO A 263 -3.00 -15.31 18.09
CA PRO A 263 -1.67 -15.62 18.63
C PRO A 263 -1.18 -17.05 18.34
N GLN A 264 -2.07 -18.01 18.13
CA GLN A 264 -1.70 -19.39 17.83
C GLN A 264 -1.70 -19.68 16.31
N ALA A 265 -2.41 -18.87 15.51
CA ALA A 265 -2.50 -19.05 14.07
C ALA A 265 -1.49 -18.17 13.30
N HIS A 266 -1.24 -16.95 13.77
CA HIS A 266 -0.44 -15.96 13.04
C HIS A 266 0.99 -16.45 12.79
N LEU A 267 1.44 -16.33 11.54
CA LEU A 267 2.83 -16.58 11.13
C LEU A 267 3.58 -15.26 10.90
N THR A 268 3.03 -14.42 10.05
CA THR A 268 3.51 -13.09 9.69
C THR A 268 2.41 -12.34 8.94
N ALA A 269 2.60 -11.06 8.61
CA ALA A 269 1.73 -10.28 7.76
C ALA A 269 2.54 -9.51 6.72
N ALA A 270 2.04 -9.35 5.49
CA ALA A 270 2.58 -8.37 4.56
C ALA A 270 2.17 -6.97 5.04
N VAL A 271 3.13 -6.08 5.26
CA VAL A 271 2.90 -4.76 5.85
C VAL A 271 3.47 -3.63 5.01
N TRP A 272 2.88 -2.45 5.18
CA TRP A 272 3.33 -1.20 4.60
C TRP A 272 3.96 -0.33 5.67
N ASN A 273 5.12 0.22 5.40
CA ASN A 273 5.79 1.23 6.22
C ASN A 273 5.49 2.62 5.63
N TRP A 274 4.24 3.05 5.73
CA TRP A 274 3.77 4.31 5.16
C TRP A 274 4.55 5.52 5.65
N ASP A 275 5.10 5.47 6.86
CA ASP A 275 5.93 6.53 7.43
C ASP A 275 7.17 6.85 6.58
N VAL A 276 7.72 5.89 5.87
CA VAL A 276 8.87 6.06 4.96
C VAL A 276 8.52 7.08 3.87
N TYR A 277 7.38 6.90 3.22
CA TYR A 277 6.91 7.85 2.22
C TYR A 277 6.55 9.19 2.83
N TYR A 278 5.75 9.20 3.90
CA TYR A 278 5.30 10.44 4.54
C TYR A 278 6.47 11.28 5.06
N ARG A 279 7.48 10.67 5.66
CA ARG A 279 8.70 11.34 6.09
C ARG A 279 9.43 11.99 4.91
N LYS A 280 9.54 11.29 3.78
CA LYS A 280 10.12 11.84 2.55
C LYS A 280 9.29 13.01 2.01
N ALA A 281 7.98 12.85 1.87
CA ALA A 281 7.08 13.86 1.31
C ALA A 281 7.00 15.13 2.17
N ILE A 282 6.75 14.97 3.49
CA ILE A 282 6.71 16.09 4.45
C ILE A 282 8.08 16.79 4.54
N GLY A 283 9.16 16.01 4.61
CA GLY A 283 10.52 16.56 4.62
C GLY A 283 10.87 17.31 3.33
N THR A 284 10.37 16.87 2.18
CA THR A 284 10.52 17.57 0.90
C THR A 284 9.67 18.85 0.87
N ALA A 285 8.41 18.79 1.33
CA ALA A 285 7.55 19.96 1.41
C ALA A 285 8.16 21.09 2.25
N MET A 286 8.88 20.78 3.33
CA MET A 286 9.60 21.77 4.13
C MET A 286 10.74 22.46 3.34
N LYS A 287 11.34 21.79 2.35
CA LYS A 287 12.61 22.21 1.73
C LYS A 287 12.50 22.64 0.27
N CYS A 288 11.42 22.27 -0.43
CA CYS A 288 11.30 22.49 -1.88
C CYS A 288 11.15 23.97 -2.29
N GLY A 289 10.79 24.85 -1.36
CA GLY A 289 10.70 26.29 -1.61
C GLY A 289 9.44 26.76 -2.33
N GLY A 290 8.43 25.92 -2.46
CA GLY A 290 7.13 26.21 -3.04
C GLY A 290 6.45 24.93 -3.52
N ALA A 291 5.11 24.92 -3.51
CA ALA A 291 4.35 23.76 -3.96
C ALA A 291 4.62 23.43 -5.44
N ASP A 292 4.87 24.44 -6.25
CA ASP A 292 5.24 24.36 -7.67
C ASP A 292 6.56 23.62 -7.95
N LYS A 293 7.37 23.37 -6.93
CA LYS A 293 8.65 22.67 -7.02
C LYS A 293 8.65 21.32 -6.35
N PHE A 294 7.52 20.92 -5.78
CA PHE A 294 7.46 19.71 -4.96
C PHE A 294 7.75 18.45 -5.78
N VAL A 295 7.11 18.30 -6.94
CA VAL A 295 7.26 17.11 -7.78
C VAL A 295 8.70 16.95 -8.29
N ASP A 296 9.32 18.05 -8.73
CA ASP A 296 10.74 18.06 -9.11
C ASP A 296 11.66 17.70 -7.94
N ALA A 297 11.40 18.27 -6.76
CA ALA A 297 12.16 17.98 -5.53
C ALA A 297 11.96 16.54 -5.01
N MET A 298 10.83 15.92 -5.27
CA MET A 298 10.60 14.49 -5.01
C MET A 298 11.39 13.60 -5.98
N GLY A 299 11.84 14.16 -7.12
CA GLY A 299 12.58 13.47 -8.17
C GLY A 299 11.70 12.59 -9.07
N ASN A 300 10.37 12.62 -8.90
CA ASN A 300 9.47 11.72 -9.59
C ASN A 300 7.99 12.12 -9.41
N GLN A 301 7.21 11.98 -10.45
CA GLN A 301 5.75 12.18 -10.39
C GLN A 301 5.02 11.05 -9.65
N SER A 302 5.58 9.85 -9.68
CA SER A 302 5.05 8.69 -8.98
C SER A 302 6.14 8.07 -8.10
N TYR A 303 5.81 7.78 -6.85
CA TYR A 303 6.70 7.06 -5.94
C TYR A 303 6.29 5.58 -5.89
N TYR A 304 7.24 4.69 -6.15
CA TYR A 304 7.08 3.26 -6.02
C TYR A 304 8.19 2.71 -5.12
N GLY A 305 7.86 2.49 -3.85
CA GLY A 305 8.78 1.88 -2.88
C GLY A 305 8.58 0.37 -2.79
N GLY A 306 9.64 -0.35 -2.42
CA GLY A 306 9.63 -1.78 -2.16
C GLY A 306 10.44 -2.10 -0.91
N LEU A 307 10.93 -3.34 -0.81
CA LEU A 307 11.82 -3.77 0.27
C LEU A 307 13.13 -2.96 0.30
N ALA A 308 13.65 -2.57 -0.86
CA ALA A 308 14.90 -1.80 -0.95
C ALA A 308 14.76 -0.38 -0.37
N GLU A 309 13.58 0.20 -0.47
CA GLU A 309 13.24 1.50 0.12
C GLU A 309 12.68 1.37 1.55
N GLU A 310 12.63 0.17 2.12
CA GLU A 310 12.00 -0.13 3.42
C GLU A 310 10.51 0.26 3.47
N PHE A 311 9.86 0.41 2.31
CA PHE A 311 8.48 0.88 2.21
C PHE A 311 7.45 -0.22 2.40
N VAL A 312 7.82 -1.46 2.10
CA VAL A 312 7.06 -2.67 2.41
C VAL A 312 7.93 -3.67 3.13
N ASP A 313 7.34 -4.51 3.96
CA ASP A 313 8.03 -5.63 4.62
C ASP A 313 7.01 -6.69 5.05
N ILE A 314 7.47 -7.67 5.80
CA ILE A 314 6.61 -8.55 6.58
C ILE A 314 6.74 -8.20 8.06
N SER A 315 5.65 -8.40 8.83
CA SER A 315 5.69 -8.30 10.29
C SER A 315 6.69 -9.30 10.89
N PRO A 316 7.13 -9.14 12.14
CA PRO A 316 7.99 -10.12 12.77
C PRO A 316 7.46 -11.55 12.62
N LEU A 317 8.36 -12.48 12.36
CA LEU A 317 8.01 -13.89 12.31
C LEU A 317 7.60 -14.36 13.72
N SER A 318 6.45 -15.04 13.82
CA SER A 318 6.00 -15.60 15.07
C SER A 318 6.70 -16.94 15.41
N ASP A 319 6.56 -17.39 16.64
CA ASP A 319 7.05 -18.71 17.06
C ASP A 319 6.31 -19.87 16.37
N ASN A 320 5.21 -19.59 15.68
CA ASN A 320 4.44 -20.60 14.93
C ASN A 320 5.05 -20.92 13.54
N CYS A 321 6.03 -20.16 13.08
CA CYS A 321 6.70 -20.39 11.79
C CYS A 321 7.46 -21.71 11.77
N ALA A 322 7.58 -22.34 10.60
CA ALA A 322 8.38 -23.54 10.41
C ALA A 322 9.88 -23.27 10.58
N ASP A 323 10.62 -24.28 10.95
CA ASP A 323 12.09 -24.22 11.01
C ASP A 323 12.67 -23.78 9.65
N GLY A 324 13.75 -22.98 9.69
CA GLY A 324 14.42 -22.49 8.49
C GLY A 324 13.78 -21.25 7.83
N THR A 325 12.60 -20.80 8.30
CA THR A 325 11.88 -19.65 7.74
C THR A 325 12.72 -18.36 7.78
N GLU A 326 13.29 -18.01 8.92
CA GLU A 326 14.10 -16.79 9.08
C GLU A 326 15.27 -16.75 8.10
N LYS A 327 16.01 -17.85 7.98
CA LYS A 327 17.14 -17.99 7.06
C LYS A 327 16.73 -17.83 5.59
N ALA A 328 15.56 -18.37 5.19
CA ALA A 328 15.03 -18.23 3.84
C ALA A 328 14.64 -16.76 3.56
N ILE A 329 13.90 -16.14 4.47
CA ILE A 329 13.43 -14.75 4.35
C ILE A 329 14.61 -13.78 4.25
N GLU A 330 15.63 -13.88 5.11
CA GLU A 330 16.84 -13.03 5.05
C GLU A 330 17.49 -13.08 3.67
N LYS A 331 17.71 -14.28 3.13
CA LYS A 331 18.36 -14.45 1.82
C LYS A 331 17.53 -13.88 0.67
N ILE A 332 16.20 -14.04 0.70
CA ILE A 332 15.33 -13.49 -0.34
C ILE A 332 15.29 -11.96 -0.26
N LYS A 333 15.19 -11.40 0.95
CA LYS A 333 15.31 -9.96 1.14
C LYS A 333 16.63 -9.44 0.55
N ASP A 334 17.75 -10.09 0.81
CA ASP A 334 19.04 -9.70 0.26
C ASP A 334 19.07 -9.71 -1.28
N LEU A 335 18.43 -10.68 -1.92
CA LEU A 335 18.34 -10.76 -3.39
C LEU A 335 17.52 -9.58 -3.95
N ILE A 336 16.37 -9.28 -3.36
CA ILE A 336 15.47 -8.20 -3.79
C ILE A 336 16.12 -6.83 -3.51
N VAL A 337 16.58 -6.58 -2.29
CA VAL A 337 17.18 -5.31 -1.87
C VAL A 337 18.43 -4.98 -2.67
N SER A 338 19.25 -6.00 -3.00
CA SER A 338 20.42 -5.80 -3.85
C SER A 338 20.11 -5.66 -5.35
N GLY A 339 18.85 -5.79 -5.76
CA GLY A 339 18.42 -5.73 -7.16
C GLY A 339 18.91 -6.90 -8.02
N LYS A 340 19.37 -7.99 -7.40
CA LYS A 340 19.85 -9.18 -8.11
C LYS A 340 18.72 -10.05 -8.65
N TRP A 341 17.56 -9.97 -8.02
CA TRP A 341 16.36 -10.72 -8.37
C TRP A 341 15.09 -9.98 -7.91
N ASP A 342 13.99 -10.19 -8.61
CA ASP A 342 12.65 -9.77 -8.18
C ASP A 342 11.60 -10.78 -8.64
N VAL A 343 10.41 -10.72 -8.06
CA VAL A 343 9.36 -11.74 -8.04
C VAL A 343 8.86 -12.15 -9.43
N PHE A 344 8.53 -11.17 -10.29
CA PHE A 344 7.91 -11.42 -11.59
C PHE A 344 8.95 -11.54 -12.72
N SER A 345 9.95 -12.41 -12.52
CA SER A 345 11.05 -12.66 -13.45
C SER A 345 10.99 -14.07 -14.04
N GLY A 346 11.71 -14.28 -15.13
CA GLY A 346 11.93 -15.61 -15.70
C GLY A 346 13.04 -16.40 -15.02
N VAL A 347 13.44 -16.01 -13.80
CA VAL A 347 14.33 -16.75 -12.92
C VAL A 347 13.52 -17.16 -11.70
N LYS A 348 13.09 -18.41 -11.65
CA LYS A 348 12.34 -18.98 -10.53
C LYS A 348 13.28 -19.38 -9.40
N LEU A 349 12.84 -19.14 -8.17
CA LEU A 349 13.52 -19.64 -6.97
C LEU A 349 12.87 -20.95 -6.53
N GLN A 350 13.69 -21.88 -6.06
CA GLN A 350 13.28 -23.09 -5.36
C GLN A 350 13.92 -23.07 -3.97
N ILE A 351 13.10 -23.25 -2.94
CA ILE A 351 13.49 -23.11 -1.55
C ILE A 351 13.18 -24.42 -0.84
N SER A 352 14.21 -25.06 -0.32
CA SER A 352 14.08 -26.29 0.46
C SER A 352 13.64 -25.99 1.90
N ALA A 353 13.11 -26.97 2.62
CA ALA A 353 12.66 -26.86 4.01
C ALA A 353 13.77 -26.35 4.98
N ASP A 354 15.05 -26.56 4.65
CA ASP A 354 16.19 -26.04 5.44
C ASP A 354 16.60 -24.59 5.08
N GLY A 355 15.80 -23.90 4.24
CA GLY A 355 16.06 -22.55 3.75
C GLY A 355 17.21 -22.47 2.74
N THR A 356 17.56 -23.57 2.05
CA THR A 356 18.49 -23.54 0.91
C THR A 356 17.76 -23.05 -0.33
N ILE A 357 18.37 -22.09 -1.06
CA ILE A 357 17.79 -21.49 -2.26
C ILE A 357 18.60 -21.91 -3.48
N THR A 358 17.90 -22.36 -4.51
CA THR A 358 18.43 -22.59 -5.86
C THR A 358 17.65 -21.77 -6.87
N THR A 359 18.27 -21.46 -8.00
CA THR A 359 17.65 -20.70 -9.09
C THR A 359 17.49 -21.59 -10.32
N MET A 360 16.43 -21.37 -11.07
CA MET A 360 16.14 -22.04 -12.32
C MET A 360 15.62 -21.03 -13.33
N ASP A 361 16.22 -20.99 -14.51
CA ASP A 361 15.68 -20.23 -15.64
C ASP A 361 14.48 -20.98 -16.22
N ASP A 362 13.29 -20.40 -16.06
CA ASP A 362 12.04 -20.95 -16.54
C ASP A 362 11.05 -19.85 -16.89
N ASP A 363 10.22 -20.08 -17.91
CA ASP A 363 9.19 -19.13 -18.29
C ASP A 363 8.19 -18.91 -17.14
N LEU A 364 7.91 -17.67 -16.81
CA LEU A 364 6.79 -17.32 -15.95
C LEU A 364 5.55 -17.19 -16.84
N ILE A 365 4.54 -17.98 -16.57
CA ILE A 365 3.28 -18.01 -17.31
C ILE A 365 2.09 -17.76 -16.40
N ASP A 366 0.99 -17.28 -16.98
CA ASP A 366 -0.30 -17.23 -16.29
C ASP A 366 -1.02 -18.59 -16.28
N ASN A 367 -2.15 -18.68 -15.61
CA ASN A 367 -2.95 -19.90 -15.51
C ASN A 367 -3.65 -20.32 -16.82
N GLU A 368 -3.57 -19.51 -17.88
CA GLU A 368 -4.04 -19.82 -19.24
C GLU A 368 -2.88 -20.23 -20.17
N GLY A 369 -1.64 -20.14 -19.67
CA GLY A 369 -0.42 -20.51 -20.40
C GLY A 369 0.18 -19.35 -21.21
N HIS A 370 -0.26 -18.10 -21.00
CA HIS A 370 0.36 -16.94 -21.64
C HIS A 370 1.66 -16.53 -20.95
N LEU A 371 2.63 -16.13 -21.76
CA LEU A 371 3.94 -15.73 -21.26
C LEU A 371 3.90 -14.38 -20.54
N ILE A 372 4.35 -14.35 -19.28
CA ILE A 372 4.57 -13.14 -18.46
C ILE A 372 6.04 -12.69 -18.58
N ALA A 373 6.98 -13.59 -18.30
CA ALA A 373 8.40 -13.30 -18.38
C ALA A 373 9.16 -14.53 -18.96
N ARG A 374 10.11 -14.30 -19.88
CA ARG A 374 10.90 -15.38 -20.49
C ARG A 374 11.93 -15.94 -19.53
N ALA A 375 12.22 -17.22 -19.64
CA ALA A 375 13.32 -17.89 -18.95
C ALA A 375 14.60 -17.05 -18.96
N GLY A 376 15.19 -16.83 -17.78
CA GLY A 376 16.40 -16.05 -17.58
C GLY A 376 16.24 -14.52 -17.70
N SER A 377 15.03 -14.00 -17.97
CA SER A 377 14.80 -12.55 -17.98
C SER A 377 14.64 -11.99 -16.57
N GLY A 378 14.98 -10.69 -16.40
CA GLY A 378 14.64 -9.94 -15.18
C GLY A 378 13.15 -9.74 -15.01
N SER A 379 12.76 -9.12 -13.91
CA SER A 379 11.35 -8.81 -13.59
C SER A 379 10.71 -7.87 -14.62
N ILE A 380 9.41 -8.07 -14.86
CA ILE A 380 8.61 -7.11 -15.62
C ILE A 380 8.49 -5.78 -14.86
N GLN A 381 8.10 -4.73 -15.56
CA GLN A 381 8.13 -3.37 -15.02
C GLN A 381 6.98 -3.10 -14.03
N ASP A 382 7.22 -2.26 -13.04
CA ASP A 382 6.26 -1.91 -11.99
C ASP A 382 4.89 -1.46 -12.52
N HIS A 383 4.86 -0.63 -13.58
CA HIS A 383 3.60 -0.14 -14.13
C HIS A 383 2.73 -1.26 -14.76
N ILE A 384 3.34 -2.41 -15.12
CA ILE A 384 2.62 -3.61 -15.54
C ILE A 384 2.10 -4.35 -14.31
N ILE A 385 2.97 -4.55 -13.31
CA ILE A 385 2.63 -5.31 -12.10
C ILE A 385 1.53 -4.65 -11.30
N THR A 386 1.69 -3.36 -11.03
CA THR A 386 0.80 -2.62 -10.12
C THR A 386 -0.26 -1.79 -10.84
N GLY A 387 -0.19 -1.68 -12.16
CA GLY A 387 -1.09 -0.85 -12.93
C GLY A 387 -2.00 -1.59 -13.94
N THR A 388 -1.54 -2.70 -14.50
CA THR A 388 -2.28 -3.38 -15.58
C THR A 388 -2.39 -4.90 -15.45
N MET A 389 -1.82 -5.49 -14.39
CA MET A 389 -1.91 -6.94 -14.17
C MET A 389 -3.37 -7.36 -13.95
N ASN A 390 -3.88 -8.23 -14.80
CA ASN A 390 -5.28 -8.69 -14.80
C ASN A 390 -5.39 -10.20 -15.04
N TYR A 391 -4.40 -10.95 -14.59
CA TYR A 391 -4.32 -12.41 -14.72
C TYR A 391 -3.82 -13.03 -13.40
N LEU A 392 -4.00 -14.34 -13.27
CA LEU A 392 -3.48 -15.15 -12.16
C LEU A 392 -2.38 -16.08 -12.68
N VAL A 393 -1.36 -16.33 -11.85
CA VAL A 393 -0.30 -17.30 -12.19
C VAL A 393 -0.76 -18.74 -11.95
N GLU A 394 0.00 -19.69 -12.50
CA GLU A 394 -0.23 -21.13 -12.30
C GLU A 394 -0.31 -21.50 -10.80
N GLY A 395 -1.18 -22.48 -10.48
CA GLY A 395 -1.38 -22.98 -9.11
C GLY A 395 -2.47 -22.25 -8.32
N ILE A 396 -3.10 -21.25 -8.89
CA ILE A 396 -4.22 -20.52 -8.28
C ILE A 396 -5.55 -21.08 -8.82
N GLN A 397 -6.47 -21.38 -7.90
CA GLN A 397 -7.87 -21.70 -8.19
C GLN A 397 -8.77 -20.59 -7.67
N TYR A 398 -9.34 -19.83 -8.59
CA TYR A 398 -10.34 -18.84 -8.27
C TYR A 398 -11.71 -19.52 -8.10
N ILE A 399 -12.28 -19.40 -6.91
CA ILE A 399 -13.54 -20.09 -6.54
C ILE A 399 -14.72 -19.14 -6.35
N GLY A 400 -14.54 -17.86 -6.76
CA GLY A 400 -15.60 -16.86 -6.80
C GLY A 400 -15.82 -16.14 -5.47
N TRP A 401 -17.00 -15.54 -5.35
CA TRP A 401 -17.48 -14.79 -4.19
C TRP A 401 -18.53 -15.59 -3.41
#